data_800bf13494bb00b50ecb4ecce9e1795b
#
_entry.id   800bf13494bb00b50ecb4ecce9e1795b
#
_cell.length_a   1.000
_cell.length_b   1.000
_cell.length_c   1.000
_cell.angle_alpha   90.00
_cell.angle_beta   90.00
_cell.angle_gamma   90.00
#
_symmetry.space_group_name_H-M   'P 1'
#
loop_
_entity.id
_entity.type
_entity.pdbx_description
1 polymer ?
#
loop_
_entity_poly.entity_id
_entity_poly.type
_entity_poly.pdbx_seq_one_letter_code
_entity_poly.pdbx_strand_id
1 'polypeptide(L)'
;MEILKLPVGIENFEDIRRSGFYYIDKTMLIEQTLNNWSKVTLFTRPRRFGKTLGMSMLRSFFEIGTDKSLFDGLYISQNKSLCDEHMGKYPVIFISLKDVEGLSYDEAFQVFSRIIGNEISKFSFLAESDKLTVLEKEQFKGLLHIEKGKFIFDKDTFTASLKLLSQLLYKHYGQKVVILIDEYDVPLDKAYQNGYYHEMVSLIRGLFGQALKTNDYLQFAILTGCLRISKESIFTGLNNFEVVSIMDSMYDECFGFTDKEVQEILKYFNLSEHYADIREWYDGYHFGNTDIYCPWDVIRYCKSLCADPTAKPQDFWSNSSGNALVRSFIDKADVQTKDEIERLIAGEYIEKEISQELTYDEIDKSIANLWSVLFTTGYLTKQGVTDDGRVRLSIPNREIKNLFIKKIREWFSDTTANDGKTLEQFCNAFLDKDTEKIEQLFGDYLWNTISLSLIHISEPTRHLR
;
A
#
# COMPACT_ATOMS: atom_id res chain seq x y z
N MET A 1 -31.12 -2.56 -19.89
CA MET A 1 -30.33 -2.60 -18.63
C MET A 1 -29.69 -1.24 -18.45
N GLU A 2 -29.81 -0.65 -17.27
CA GLU A 2 -29.10 0.59 -16.96
C GLU A 2 -27.59 0.29 -16.92
N ILE A 3 -26.80 1.09 -17.61
CA ILE A 3 -25.33 0.89 -17.63
C ILE A 3 -24.78 1.28 -16.27
N LEU A 4 -24.06 0.36 -15.61
CA LEU A 4 -23.40 0.61 -14.33
C LEU A 4 -22.32 1.68 -14.47
N LYS A 5 -22.04 2.40 -13.39
CA LYS A 5 -21.01 3.46 -13.35
C LYS A 5 -19.64 2.90 -12.96
N LEU A 6 -18.57 3.54 -13.40
CA LEU A 6 -17.21 3.19 -12.96
C LEU A 6 -16.93 3.75 -11.56
N PRO A 7 -16.45 2.92 -10.60
CA PRO A 7 -16.30 3.29 -9.18
C PRO A 7 -14.98 4.05 -8.89
N VAL A 8 -14.81 5.23 -9.47
CA VAL A 8 -13.59 6.02 -9.24
C VAL A 8 -13.57 6.65 -7.86
N GLY A 9 -12.62 6.26 -7.02
CA GLY A 9 -12.43 6.83 -5.68
C GLY A 9 -13.45 6.35 -4.64
N ILE A 10 -14.16 5.26 -4.92
CA ILE A 10 -15.12 4.66 -3.97
C ILE A 10 -14.43 3.48 -3.29
N GLU A 11 -14.25 3.58 -1.98
CA GLU A 11 -13.56 2.59 -1.14
C GLU A 11 -14.54 1.76 -0.30
N ASN A 12 -15.84 2.08 -0.34
CA ASN A 12 -16.88 1.38 0.41
C ASN A 12 -17.60 0.38 -0.49
N PHE A 13 -17.59 -0.90 -0.09
CA PHE A 13 -18.23 -1.99 -0.84
C PHE A 13 -19.74 -1.83 -0.92
N GLU A 14 -20.41 -1.45 0.18
CA GLU A 14 -21.86 -1.25 0.23
C GLU A 14 -22.28 -0.13 -0.72
N ASP A 15 -21.53 0.99 -0.78
CA ASP A 15 -21.80 2.09 -1.69
C ASP A 15 -21.70 1.64 -3.15
N ILE A 16 -20.71 0.81 -3.49
CA ILE A 16 -20.58 0.26 -4.84
C ILE A 16 -21.79 -0.57 -5.21
N ARG A 17 -22.21 -1.47 -4.32
CA ARG A 17 -23.31 -2.40 -4.58
C ARG A 17 -24.68 -1.72 -4.65
N ARG A 18 -24.92 -0.70 -3.80
CA ARG A 18 -26.21 0.00 -3.73
C ARG A 18 -26.38 1.10 -4.76
N SER A 19 -25.28 1.74 -5.21
CA SER A 19 -25.35 2.93 -6.05
C SER A 19 -25.16 2.65 -7.54
N GLY A 20 -25.23 1.40 -7.98
CA GLY A 20 -25.17 1.01 -9.38
C GLY A 20 -23.79 1.20 -10.00
N PHE A 21 -22.71 0.88 -9.25
CA PHE A 21 -21.38 0.84 -9.78
C PHE A 21 -20.99 -0.56 -10.24
N TYR A 22 -20.14 -0.62 -11.25
CA TYR A 22 -19.53 -1.87 -11.71
C TYR A 22 -18.55 -2.38 -10.67
N TYR A 23 -18.78 -3.59 -10.18
CA TYR A 23 -17.92 -4.24 -9.20
C TYR A 23 -17.18 -5.42 -9.83
N ILE A 24 -15.86 -5.41 -9.80
CA ILE A 24 -15.06 -6.59 -10.13
C ILE A 24 -15.02 -7.48 -8.90
N ASP A 25 -15.54 -8.68 -9.05
CA ASP A 25 -15.80 -9.59 -7.93
C ASP A 25 -14.50 -10.15 -7.33
N LYS A 26 -14.19 -9.73 -6.13
CA LYS A 26 -13.06 -10.21 -5.32
C LYS A 26 -13.52 -10.98 -4.07
N THR A 27 -14.77 -11.45 -4.05
CA THR A 27 -15.31 -12.18 -2.89
C THR A 27 -14.65 -13.55 -2.67
N MET A 28 -13.83 -14.02 -3.60
CA MET A 28 -12.93 -15.16 -3.38
C MET A 28 -11.97 -14.92 -2.19
N LEU A 29 -11.63 -13.67 -1.88
CA LEU A 29 -10.89 -13.31 -0.67
C LEU A 29 -11.55 -13.82 0.61
N ILE A 30 -12.90 -13.77 0.68
CA ILE A 30 -13.67 -14.27 1.83
C ILE A 30 -13.49 -15.78 1.96
N GLU A 31 -13.69 -16.51 0.86
CA GLU A 31 -13.57 -17.97 0.85
C GLU A 31 -12.17 -18.43 1.20
N GLN A 32 -11.14 -17.82 0.60
CA GLN A 32 -9.74 -18.13 0.93
C GLN A 32 -9.41 -17.82 2.40
N THR A 33 -9.90 -16.70 2.93
CA THR A 33 -9.71 -16.34 4.34
C THR A 33 -10.32 -17.36 5.28
N LEU A 34 -11.54 -17.83 4.98
CA LEU A 34 -12.23 -18.82 5.80
C LEU A 34 -11.60 -20.23 5.70
N ASN A 35 -11.11 -20.61 4.53
CA ASN A 35 -10.48 -21.91 4.30
C ASN A 35 -9.05 -21.98 4.87
N ASN A 36 -8.29 -20.90 4.83
CA ASN A 36 -6.90 -20.87 5.30
C ASN A 36 -6.74 -20.44 6.77
N TRP A 37 -7.77 -20.10 7.43
CA TRP A 37 -7.96 -19.73 8.82
C TRP A 37 -6.70 -19.45 9.66
N SER A 38 -6.07 -18.31 9.43
CA SER A 38 -5.03 -17.80 10.34
C SER A 38 -5.63 -16.92 11.43
N LYS A 39 -5.04 -16.94 12.63
CA LYS A 39 -5.53 -16.11 13.73
C LYS A 39 -5.35 -14.61 13.45
N VAL A 40 -4.23 -14.25 12.86
CA VAL A 40 -3.93 -12.89 12.41
C VAL A 40 -3.25 -12.97 11.05
N THR A 41 -3.83 -12.33 10.04
CA THR A 41 -3.28 -12.26 8.68
C THR A 41 -2.94 -10.81 8.33
N LEU A 42 -1.73 -10.58 7.84
CA LEU A 42 -1.31 -9.31 7.25
C LEU A 42 -1.18 -9.46 5.74
N PHE A 43 -1.96 -8.71 4.99
CA PHE A 43 -1.77 -8.55 3.56
C PHE A 43 -0.89 -7.35 3.25
N THR A 44 0.27 -7.59 2.65
CA THR A 44 1.13 -6.52 2.13
C THR A 44 0.98 -6.44 0.62
N ARG A 45 0.40 -5.35 0.14
CA ARG A 45 0.18 -5.06 -1.28
C ARG A 45 0.52 -3.60 -1.57
N PRO A 46 0.99 -3.26 -2.76
CA PRO A 46 1.24 -1.87 -3.13
C PRO A 46 -0.01 -0.98 -2.97
N ARG A 47 0.19 0.31 -2.95
CA ARG A 47 -0.93 1.28 -2.90
C ARG A 47 -1.82 1.12 -4.13
N ARG A 48 -3.15 1.29 -3.97
CA ARG A 48 -4.18 1.29 -5.03
C ARG A 48 -4.52 -0.06 -5.66
N PHE A 49 -4.13 -1.15 -5.02
CA PHE A 49 -4.51 -2.51 -5.41
C PHE A 49 -5.79 -3.02 -4.73
N GLY A 50 -6.65 -2.13 -4.20
CA GLY A 50 -7.96 -2.49 -3.69
C GLY A 50 -8.00 -2.99 -2.24
N LYS A 51 -6.93 -2.77 -1.43
CA LYS A 51 -6.87 -3.19 -0.01
C LYS A 51 -8.06 -2.69 0.79
N THR A 52 -8.29 -1.38 0.82
CA THR A 52 -9.38 -0.74 1.58
C THR A 52 -10.76 -1.24 1.14
N LEU A 53 -10.99 -1.40 -0.16
CA LEU A 53 -12.24 -1.96 -0.69
C LEU A 53 -12.43 -3.41 -0.26
N GLY A 54 -11.36 -4.23 -0.31
CA GLY A 54 -11.37 -5.61 0.20
C GLY A 54 -11.70 -5.67 1.69
N MET A 55 -11.13 -4.78 2.50
CA MET A 55 -11.45 -4.68 3.93
C MET A 55 -12.90 -4.25 4.19
N SER A 56 -13.43 -3.29 3.41
CA SER A 56 -14.84 -2.90 3.46
C SER A 56 -15.77 -4.06 3.08
N MET A 57 -15.42 -4.85 2.08
CA MET A 57 -16.15 -6.04 1.67
C MET A 57 -16.15 -7.11 2.78
N LEU A 58 -15.00 -7.40 3.39
CA LEU A 58 -14.89 -8.34 4.52
C LEU A 58 -15.74 -7.87 5.70
N ARG A 59 -15.70 -6.58 6.04
CA ARG A 59 -16.57 -6.00 7.05
C ARG A 59 -18.04 -6.27 6.73
N SER A 60 -18.49 -5.92 5.52
CA SER A 60 -19.86 -6.13 5.09
C SER A 60 -20.28 -7.60 5.09
N PHE A 61 -19.35 -8.54 4.90
CA PHE A 61 -19.66 -9.96 4.97
C PHE A 61 -19.83 -10.46 6.40
N PHE A 62 -18.94 -10.09 7.32
CA PHE A 62 -18.90 -10.66 8.67
C PHE A 62 -19.81 -9.95 9.67
N GLU A 63 -20.04 -8.62 9.51
CA GLU A 63 -20.69 -7.76 10.52
C GLU A 63 -22.14 -8.15 10.75
N ILE A 64 -22.52 -8.32 12.03
CA ILE A 64 -23.90 -8.56 12.46
C ILE A 64 -24.80 -7.41 12.00
N GLY A 65 -25.93 -7.75 11.38
CA GLY A 65 -26.91 -6.78 10.89
C GLY A 65 -26.68 -6.31 9.46
N THR A 66 -25.63 -6.80 8.79
CA THR A 66 -25.37 -6.49 7.37
C THR A 66 -26.47 -7.03 6.46
N ASP A 67 -26.77 -6.26 5.43
CA ASP A 67 -27.67 -6.65 4.34
C ASP A 67 -26.99 -7.71 3.45
N LYS A 68 -27.46 -8.95 3.58
CA LYS A 68 -26.90 -10.09 2.85
C LYS A 68 -27.07 -9.97 1.33
N SER A 69 -28.06 -9.20 0.86
CA SER A 69 -28.32 -9.00 -0.57
C SER A 69 -27.17 -8.27 -1.29
N LEU A 70 -26.27 -7.62 -0.56
CA LEU A 70 -25.05 -7.02 -1.12
C LEU A 70 -24.17 -8.04 -1.85
N PHE A 71 -24.28 -9.32 -1.49
CA PHE A 71 -23.48 -10.41 -2.04
C PHE A 71 -24.22 -11.20 -3.13
N ASP A 72 -25.47 -10.88 -3.43
CA ASP A 72 -26.26 -11.56 -4.46
C ASP A 72 -25.56 -11.52 -5.82
N GLY A 73 -25.42 -12.70 -6.44
CA GLY A 73 -24.78 -12.85 -7.74
C GLY A 73 -23.25 -12.80 -7.73
N LEU A 74 -22.60 -12.62 -6.57
CA LEU A 74 -21.16 -12.66 -6.43
C LEU A 74 -20.67 -14.10 -6.18
N TYR A 75 -19.39 -14.35 -6.42
CA TYR A 75 -18.75 -15.67 -6.31
C TYR A 75 -19.04 -16.33 -4.96
N ILE A 76 -18.86 -15.62 -3.85
CA ILE A 76 -19.08 -16.18 -2.50
C ILE A 76 -20.53 -16.66 -2.28
N SER A 77 -21.52 -16.04 -2.94
CA SER A 77 -22.93 -16.42 -2.80
C SER A 77 -23.23 -17.82 -3.32
N GLN A 78 -22.33 -18.40 -4.12
CA GLN A 78 -22.44 -19.77 -4.60
C GLN A 78 -22.05 -20.79 -3.51
N ASN A 79 -21.23 -20.39 -2.53
CA ASN A 79 -20.85 -21.21 -1.39
C ASN A 79 -21.85 -21.00 -0.22
N LYS A 80 -23.00 -21.64 -0.33
CA LYS A 80 -24.08 -21.49 0.66
C LYS A 80 -23.64 -21.88 2.07
N SER A 81 -22.80 -22.92 2.21
CA SER A 81 -22.32 -23.37 3.52
C SER A 81 -21.55 -22.30 4.26
N LEU A 82 -20.57 -21.67 3.60
CA LEU A 82 -19.81 -20.57 4.20
C LEU A 82 -20.70 -19.33 4.48
N CYS A 83 -21.64 -19.02 3.58
CA CYS A 83 -22.56 -17.92 3.80
C CYS A 83 -23.48 -18.16 5.01
N ASP A 84 -24.06 -19.36 5.15
CA ASP A 84 -24.95 -19.68 6.27
C ASP A 84 -24.19 -19.70 7.61
N GLU A 85 -22.95 -20.15 7.61
CA GLU A 85 -22.13 -20.25 8.83
C GLU A 85 -21.55 -18.89 9.25
N HIS A 86 -21.12 -18.07 8.31
CA HIS A 86 -20.27 -16.90 8.62
C HIS A 86 -20.85 -15.53 8.27
N MET A 87 -21.76 -15.44 7.27
CA MET A 87 -22.27 -14.13 6.80
C MET A 87 -23.18 -13.48 7.84
N GLY A 88 -22.76 -12.29 8.31
CA GLY A 88 -23.51 -11.50 9.29
C GLY A 88 -23.52 -12.11 10.69
N LYS A 89 -22.48 -12.83 11.10
CA LYS A 89 -22.43 -13.59 12.36
C LYS A 89 -21.53 -13.01 13.43
N TYR A 90 -20.66 -12.05 13.11
CA TYR A 90 -19.63 -11.58 14.03
C TYR A 90 -19.79 -10.09 14.35
N PRO A 91 -19.53 -9.66 15.60
CA PRO A 91 -19.24 -8.26 15.85
C PRO A 91 -17.89 -7.94 15.17
N VAL A 92 -17.84 -6.84 14.42
CA VAL A 92 -16.66 -6.42 13.66
C VAL A 92 -16.16 -5.08 14.16
N ILE A 93 -14.89 -5.01 14.56
CA ILE A 93 -14.17 -3.77 14.83
C ILE A 93 -13.38 -3.43 13.57
N PHE A 94 -13.69 -2.29 12.91
CA PHE A 94 -13.04 -1.87 11.68
C PHE A 94 -12.35 -0.52 11.85
N ILE A 95 -11.02 -0.49 11.68
CA ILE A 95 -10.20 0.70 11.88
C ILE A 95 -9.36 0.93 10.64
N SER A 96 -9.44 2.15 10.06
CA SER A 96 -8.49 2.60 9.04
C SER A 96 -7.52 3.61 9.65
N LEU A 97 -6.23 3.34 9.53
CA LEU A 97 -5.17 4.19 10.06
C LEU A 97 -4.60 5.17 9.01
N LYS A 98 -5.24 5.29 7.85
CA LYS A 98 -4.78 6.11 6.72
C LYS A 98 -4.60 7.59 7.07
N ASP A 99 -5.36 8.11 8.03
CA ASP A 99 -5.37 9.51 8.41
C ASP A 99 -4.59 9.79 9.72
N VAL A 100 -3.89 8.77 10.28
CA VAL A 100 -3.10 8.95 11.50
C VAL A 100 -1.79 9.62 11.14
N GLU A 101 -1.77 10.95 11.21
CA GLU A 101 -0.60 11.79 10.97
C GLU A 101 -0.62 13.02 11.88
N GLY A 102 0.54 13.68 12.05
CA GLY A 102 0.75 14.91 12.78
C GLY A 102 2.20 15.34 12.66
N LEU A 103 2.48 16.62 12.91
CA LEU A 103 3.85 17.14 12.95
C LEU A 103 4.58 16.77 14.26
N SER A 104 3.81 16.30 15.26
CA SER A 104 4.32 15.81 16.55
C SER A 104 3.60 14.52 16.95
N TYR A 105 4.20 13.79 17.89
CA TYR A 105 3.57 12.60 18.49
C TYR A 105 2.21 12.93 19.11
N ASP A 106 2.08 14.04 19.82
CA ASP A 106 0.84 14.42 20.50
C ASP A 106 -0.29 14.70 19.50
N GLU A 107 0.02 15.35 18.37
CA GLU A 107 -0.97 15.56 17.30
C GLU A 107 -1.41 14.26 16.67
N ALA A 108 -0.47 13.38 16.33
CA ALA A 108 -0.76 12.07 15.76
C ALA A 108 -1.55 11.19 16.74
N PHE A 109 -1.21 11.21 18.03
CA PHE A 109 -1.93 10.49 19.08
C PHE A 109 -3.37 11.00 19.24
N GLN A 110 -3.62 12.30 19.14
CA GLN A 110 -4.95 12.89 19.15
C GLN A 110 -5.80 12.40 17.95
N VAL A 111 -5.21 12.36 16.75
CA VAL A 111 -5.91 11.82 15.56
C VAL A 111 -6.21 10.33 15.76
N PHE A 112 -5.26 9.56 16.25
CA PHE A 112 -5.43 8.14 16.51
C PHE A 112 -6.51 7.90 17.58
N SER A 113 -6.49 8.67 18.66
CA SER A 113 -7.51 8.64 19.71
C SER A 113 -8.91 8.91 19.18
N ARG A 114 -9.05 9.85 18.27
CA ARG A 114 -10.32 10.15 17.59
C ARG A 114 -10.80 8.98 16.75
N ILE A 115 -9.92 8.31 16.01
CA ILE A 115 -10.27 7.16 15.18
C ILE A 115 -10.77 6.01 16.05
N ILE A 116 -10.03 5.66 17.12
CA ILE A 116 -10.41 4.62 18.06
C ILE A 116 -11.71 4.97 18.78
N GLY A 117 -11.85 6.20 19.28
CA GLY A 117 -13.07 6.66 19.95
C GLY A 117 -14.31 6.65 19.05
N ASN A 118 -14.16 7.06 17.78
CA ASN A 118 -15.25 6.98 16.82
C ASN A 118 -15.68 5.53 16.55
N GLU A 119 -14.73 4.60 16.47
CA GLU A 119 -15.07 3.18 16.29
C GLU A 119 -15.81 2.63 17.49
N ILE A 120 -15.33 2.91 18.73
CA ILE A 120 -15.97 2.50 19.98
C ILE A 120 -17.39 3.09 20.08
N SER A 121 -17.60 4.32 19.64
CA SER A 121 -18.90 5.02 19.70
C SER A 121 -19.99 4.33 18.91
N LYS A 122 -19.67 3.55 17.87
CA LYS A 122 -20.64 2.75 17.10
C LYS A 122 -21.33 1.69 17.98
N PHE A 123 -20.71 1.29 19.05
CA PHE A 123 -21.18 0.29 19.99
C PHE A 123 -21.76 0.92 21.27
N SER A 124 -22.26 2.18 21.19
CA SER A 124 -22.81 2.92 22.34
C SER A 124 -23.92 2.18 23.09
N PHE A 125 -24.64 1.27 22.42
CA PHE A 125 -25.65 0.40 23.03
C PHE A 125 -25.10 -0.49 24.16
N LEU A 126 -23.78 -0.73 24.21
CA LEU A 126 -23.13 -1.49 25.30
C LEU A 126 -23.31 -0.81 26.67
N ALA A 127 -23.43 0.51 26.71
CA ALA A 127 -23.69 1.25 27.95
C ALA A 127 -25.00 0.83 28.65
N GLU A 128 -25.99 0.36 27.86
CA GLU A 128 -27.31 -0.05 28.33
C GLU A 128 -27.54 -1.57 28.22
N SER A 129 -26.52 -2.35 27.83
CA SER A 129 -26.65 -3.79 27.64
C SER A 129 -27.02 -4.50 28.96
N ASP A 130 -28.06 -5.33 28.92
CA ASP A 130 -28.50 -6.16 30.04
C ASP A 130 -27.53 -7.33 30.35
N LYS A 131 -26.66 -7.65 29.43
CA LYS A 131 -25.66 -8.72 29.53
C LYS A 131 -24.34 -8.26 30.17
N LEU A 132 -24.16 -6.96 30.37
CA LEU A 132 -22.99 -6.38 31.02
C LEU A 132 -23.29 -6.02 32.50
N THR A 133 -22.30 -6.27 33.33
CA THR A 133 -22.32 -5.83 34.75
C THR A 133 -22.21 -4.31 34.86
N VAL A 134 -22.58 -3.74 36.00
CA VAL A 134 -22.43 -2.29 36.24
C VAL A 134 -20.99 -1.83 36.05
N LEU A 135 -20.01 -2.61 36.52
CA LEU A 135 -18.58 -2.30 36.36
C LEU A 135 -18.17 -2.26 34.90
N GLU A 136 -18.62 -3.20 34.07
CA GLU A 136 -18.30 -3.28 32.67
C GLU A 136 -18.93 -2.12 31.87
N LYS A 137 -20.14 -1.70 32.24
CA LYS A 137 -20.75 -0.50 31.67
C LYS A 137 -19.94 0.76 32.00
N GLU A 138 -19.43 0.87 33.23
CA GLU A 138 -18.56 1.99 33.61
C GLU A 138 -17.20 1.94 32.88
N GLN A 139 -16.61 0.76 32.71
CA GLN A 139 -15.40 0.60 31.88
C GLN A 139 -15.65 1.02 30.43
N PHE A 140 -16.79 0.65 29.84
CA PHE A 140 -17.17 1.09 28.50
C PHE A 140 -17.32 2.61 28.40
N LYS A 141 -18.01 3.24 29.37
CA LYS A 141 -18.14 4.71 29.43
C LYS A 141 -16.79 5.40 29.56
N GLY A 142 -15.82 4.79 30.28
CA GLY A 142 -14.46 5.28 30.36
C GLY A 142 -13.75 5.35 29.00
N LEU A 143 -14.03 4.41 28.09
CA LEU A 143 -13.51 4.46 26.71
C LEU A 143 -14.13 5.59 25.86
N LEU A 144 -15.26 6.14 26.25
CA LEU A 144 -15.97 7.24 25.56
C LEU A 144 -15.76 8.59 26.27
N HIS A 145 -14.74 8.71 27.13
CA HIS A 145 -14.47 9.97 27.80
C HIS A 145 -14.11 11.10 26.83
N ILE A 146 -14.90 12.17 26.85
CA ILE A 146 -14.74 13.32 25.95
C ILE A 146 -14.57 14.59 26.76
N GLU A 147 -13.50 15.33 26.49
CA GLU A 147 -13.30 16.69 27.00
C GLU A 147 -13.13 17.66 25.82
N LYS A 148 -13.87 18.77 25.88
CA LYS A 148 -13.83 19.82 24.85
C LYS A 148 -13.99 19.28 23.40
N GLY A 149 -14.83 18.24 23.27
CA GLY A 149 -15.13 17.60 21.96
C GLY A 149 -14.04 16.65 21.44
N LYS A 150 -13.05 16.30 22.27
CA LYS A 150 -12.00 15.34 21.92
C LYS A 150 -12.06 14.11 22.82
N PHE A 151 -11.86 12.93 22.25
CA PHE A 151 -11.65 11.72 23.04
C PHE A 151 -10.33 11.83 23.81
N ILE A 152 -10.39 11.54 25.11
CA ILE A 152 -9.24 11.61 26.00
C ILE A 152 -8.87 10.20 26.43
N PHE A 153 -7.71 9.76 26.02
CA PHE A 153 -7.11 8.50 26.43
C PHE A 153 -5.76 8.78 27.11
N ASP A 154 -5.52 8.17 28.26
CA ASP A 154 -4.15 7.90 28.66
C ASP A 154 -3.59 6.71 27.86
N LYS A 155 -2.27 6.54 27.87
CA LYS A 155 -1.60 5.52 27.04
C LYS A 155 -2.06 4.09 27.39
N ASP A 156 -2.29 3.80 28.65
CA ASP A 156 -2.68 2.46 29.12
C ASP A 156 -4.11 2.13 28.71
N THR A 157 -5.04 3.04 28.92
CA THR A 157 -6.44 2.93 28.45
C THR A 157 -6.49 2.81 26.92
N PHE A 158 -5.70 3.60 26.20
CA PHE A 158 -5.64 3.52 24.73
C PHE A 158 -5.19 2.14 24.25
N THR A 159 -4.08 1.64 24.79
CA THR A 159 -3.54 0.34 24.36
C THR A 159 -4.44 -0.83 24.74
N ALA A 160 -5.24 -0.73 25.80
CA ALA A 160 -6.18 -1.75 26.24
C ALA A 160 -7.54 -1.66 25.53
N SER A 161 -7.85 -0.56 24.85
CA SER A 161 -9.19 -0.21 24.36
C SER A 161 -9.83 -1.28 23.49
N LEU A 162 -9.11 -1.78 22.46
CA LEU A 162 -9.63 -2.77 21.52
C LEU A 162 -9.85 -4.14 22.17
N LYS A 163 -8.99 -4.53 23.12
CA LYS A 163 -9.19 -5.77 23.89
C LYS A 163 -10.41 -5.68 24.78
N LEU A 164 -10.55 -4.58 25.51
CA LEU A 164 -11.72 -4.34 26.35
C LEU A 164 -13.01 -4.30 25.51
N LEU A 165 -13.01 -3.57 24.39
CA LEU A 165 -14.15 -3.57 23.47
C LEU A 165 -14.50 -4.97 22.98
N SER A 166 -13.49 -5.78 22.60
CA SER A 166 -13.69 -7.17 22.16
C SER A 166 -14.36 -8.01 23.26
N GLN A 167 -13.94 -7.85 24.52
CA GLN A 167 -14.53 -8.54 25.67
C GLN A 167 -16.01 -8.17 25.86
N LEU A 168 -16.32 -6.88 25.80
CA LEU A 168 -17.69 -6.39 26.01
C LEU A 168 -18.63 -6.82 24.89
N LEU A 169 -18.15 -6.77 23.63
CA LEU A 169 -18.89 -7.27 22.47
C LEU A 169 -19.14 -8.78 22.55
N TYR A 170 -18.11 -9.55 22.93
CA TYR A 170 -18.27 -10.99 23.14
C TYR A 170 -19.34 -11.31 24.19
N LYS A 171 -19.34 -10.61 25.32
CA LYS A 171 -20.36 -10.78 26.35
C LYS A 171 -21.76 -10.44 25.87
N HIS A 172 -21.88 -9.37 25.07
CA HIS A 172 -23.15 -8.93 24.54
C HIS A 172 -23.72 -9.90 23.48
N TYR A 173 -22.91 -10.27 22.50
CA TYR A 173 -23.36 -11.08 21.36
C TYR A 173 -23.22 -12.60 21.56
N GLY A 174 -22.35 -13.05 22.48
CA GLY A 174 -21.97 -14.47 22.63
C GLY A 174 -21.08 -14.96 21.48
N GLN A 175 -20.57 -14.05 20.65
CA GLN A 175 -19.73 -14.35 19.50
C GLN A 175 -18.38 -13.63 19.59
N LYS A 176 -17.29 -14.31 19.22
CA LYS A 176 -15.97 -13.71 19.16
C LYS A 176 -15.91 -12.63 18.09
N VAL A 177 -15.02 -11.68 18.27
CA VAL A 177 -14.91 -10.45 17.47
C VAL A 177 -13.97 -10.66 16.30
N VAL A 178 -14.32 -10.14 15.13
CA VAL A 178 -13.40 -9.95 14.01
C VAL A 178 -12.81 -8.55 14.07
N ILE A 179 -11.49 -8.43 13.97
CA ILE A 179 -10.79 -7.13 13.95
C ILE A 179 -10.18 -6.92 12.57
N LEU A 180 -10.53 -5.81 11.92
CA LEU A 180 -10.02 -5.41 10.62
C LEU A 180 -9.29 -4.08 10.76
N ILE A 181 -8.00 -4.04 10.38
CA ILE A 181 -7.15 -2.85 10.49
C ILE A 181 -6.56 -2.54 9.12
N ASP A 182 -6.99 -1.42 8.52
CA ASP A 182 -6.52 -0.98 7.21
C ASP A 182 -5.38 0.03 7.34
N GLU A 183 -4.37 -0.10 6.46
CA GLU A 183 -3.19 0.78 6.35
C GLU A 183 -2.43 0.94 7.67
N TYR A 184 -2.10 -0.19 8.33
CA TYR A 184 -1.46 -0.23 9.65
C TYR A 184 -0.09 0.47 9.69
N ASP A 185 0.60 0.58 8.56
CA ASP A 185 1.94 1.11 8.41
C ASP A 185 1.98 2.63 8.17
N VAL A 186 0.87 3.27 7.83
CA VAL A 186 0.81 4.72 7.59
C VAL A 186 1.24 5.54 8.81
N PRO A 187 0.76 5.27 10.04
CA PRO A 187 1.22 6.01 11.22
C PRO A 187 2.74 5.93 11.44
N LEU A 188 3.34 4.80 11.08
CA LEU A 188 4.78 4.55 11.23
C LEU A 188 5.58 5.31 10.18
N ASP A 189 5.12 5.31 8.92
CA ASP A 189 5.70 6.10 7.84
C ASP A 189 5.71 7.60 8.18
N LYS A 190 4.57 8.12 8.63
CA LYS A 190 4.43 9.53 9.01
C LYS A 190 5.25 9.89 10.24
N ALA A 191 5.30 9.02 11.22
CA ALA A 191 6.11 9.21 12.43
C ALA A 191 7.61 9.21 12.11
N TYR A 192 8.07 8.37 11.18
CA TYR A 192 9.44 8.36 10.71
C TYR A 192 9.81 9.69 10.03
N GLN A 193 8.95 10.17 9.11
CA GLN A 193 9.16 11.43 8.42
C GLN A 193 9.22 12.64 9.34
N ASN A 194 8.51 12.61 10.49
CA ASN A 194 8.38 13.72 11.44
C ASN A 194 9.18 13.51 12.75
N GLY A 195 9.98 12.44 12.87
CA GLY A 195 10.97 12.26 13.94
C GLY A 195 10.44 11.73 15.28
N TYR A 196 9.21 11.18 15.33
CA TYR A 196 8.63 10.55 16.55
C TYR A 196 8.33 9.05 16.36
N TYR A 197 9.14 8.38 15.51
CA TYR A 197 8.95 6.99 15.12
C TYR A 197 8.90 6.00 16.29
N HIS A 198 9.85 6.10 17.23
CA HIS A 198 9.95 5.15 18.35
C HIS A 198 8.76 5.23 19.30
N GLU A 199 8.22 6.42 19.54
CA GLU A 199 7.02 6.62 20.34
C GLU A 199 5.81 5.99 19.68
N MET A 200 5.64 6.16 18.37
CA MET A 200 4.54 5.57 17.60
C MET A 200 4.64 4.05 17.54
N VAL A 201 5.84 3.50 17.32
CA VAL A 201 6.11 2.05 17.40
C VAL A 201 5.70 1.49 18.76
N SER A 202 6.09 2.16 19.86
CA SER A 202 5.74 1.74 21.22
C SER A 202 4.22 1.73 21.43
N LEU A 203 3.50 2.73 20.92
CA LEU A 203 2.05 2.84 21.04
C LEU A 203 1.33 1.72 20.27
N ILE A 204 1.68 1.56 18.98
CA ILE A 204 1.07 0.54 18.10
C ILE A 204 1.36 -0.87 18.61
N ARG A 205 2.59 -1.13 19.07
CA ARG A 205 2.96 -2.39 19.72
C ARG A 205 2.10 -2.70 20.91
N GLY A 206 1.84 -1.71 21.78
CA GLY A 206 0.97 -1.87 22.95
C GLY A 206 -0.46 -2.22 22.54
N LEU A 207 -1.03 -1.47 21.61
CA LEU A 207 -2.39 -1.66 21.10
C LEU A 207 -2.55 -3.04 20.43
N PHE A 208 -1.69 -3.38 19.47
CA PHE A 208 -1.78 -4.65 18.74
C PHE A 208 -1.41 -5.85 19.61
N GLY A 209 -0.44 -5.70 20.51
CA GLY A 209 -0.09 -6.75 21.47
C GLY A 209 -1.27 -7.17 22.33
N GLN A 210 -2.07 -6.24 22.82
CA GLN A 210 -3.26 -6.53 23.59
C GLN A 210 -4.43 -7.03 22.72
N ALA A 211 -4.68 -6.37 21.59
CA ALA A 211 -5.82 -6.67 20.74
C ALA A 211 -5.69 -7.99 19.97
N LEU A 212 -4.48 -8.34 19.53
CA LEU A 212 -4.25 -9.45 18.57
C LEU A 212 -3.56 -10.66 19.20
N LYS A 213 -2.69 -10.48 20.22
CA LYS A 213 -1.92 -11.58 20.83
C LYS A 213 -2.62 -12.22 22.03
N THR A 214 -3.05 -11.40 22.97
CA THR A 214 -3.57 -11.87 24.28
C THR A 214 -5.06 -11.60 24.41
N ASN A 215 -5.81 -11.75 23.32
CA ASN A 215 -7.23 -11.51 23.25
C ASN A 215 -8.01 -12.81 23.03
N ASP A 216 -8.55 -13.40 24.08
CA ASP A 216 -9.34 -14.63 24.04
C ASP A 216 -10.68 -14.46 23.32
N TYR A 217 -11.13 -13.21 23.18
CA TYR A 217 -12.39 -12.82 22.53
C TYR A 217 -12.22 -12.57 21.03
N LEU A 218 -10.99 -12.62 20.51
CA LEU A 218 -10.69 -12.49 19.09
C LEU A 218 -11.08 -13.77 18.35
N GLN A 219 -11.86 -13.64 17.27
CA GLN A 219 -12.10 -14.71 16.32
C GLN A 219 -10.89 -14.83 15.37
N PHE A 220 -10.66 -13.81 14.60
CA PHE A 220 -9.45 -13.58 13.81
C PHE A 220 -9.29 -12.08 13.54
N ALA A 221 -8.12 -11.71 13.03
CA ALA A 221 -7.86 -10.35 12.59
C ALA A 221 -7.20 -10.33 11.20
N ILE A 222 -7.53 -9.29 10.44
CA ILE A 222 -6.88 -9.01 9.15
C ILE A 222 -6.33 -7.60 9.19
N LEU A 223 -5.08 -7.46 8.79
CA LEU A 223 -4.39 -6.19 8.64
C LEU A 223 -4.00 -5.99 7.19
N THR A 224 -3.99 -4.73 6.72
CA THR A 224 -3.43 -4.37 5.41
C THR A 224 -2.40 -3.27 5.54
N GLY A 225 -1.39 -3.31 4.68
CA GLY A 225 -0.34 -2.31 4.57
C GLY A 225 0.45 -2.44 3.27
N CYS A 226 1.45 -1.59 3.08
CA CYS A 226 2.39 -1.67 1.97
C CYS A 226 3.65 -2.44 2.35
N LEU A 227 4.14 -2.27 3.57
CA LEU A 227 5.37 -2.86 4.07
C LEU A 227 5.11 -3.87 5.18
N ARG A 228 5.98 -4.87 5.30
CA ARG A 228 6.07 -5.73 6.48
C ARG A 228 7.08 -5.13 7.45
N ILE A 229 6.61 -4.47 8.49
CA ILE A 229 7.45 -3.89 9.53
C ILE A 229 7.59 -4.90 10.68
N SER A 230 8.44 -5.92 10.48
CA SER A 230 8.51 -7.06 11.40
C SER A 230 9.59 -6.94 12.47
N LYS A 231 10.74 -6.34 12.15
CA LYS A 231 11.88 -6.25 13.07
C LYS A 231 11.69 -5.29 14.23
N GLU A 232 10.79 -4.31 14.11
CA GLU A 232 10.46 -3.33 15.16
C GLU A 232 9.67 -3.92 16.34
N SER A 233 9.59 -5.25 16.44
CA SER A 233 8.87 -5.94 17.51
C SER A 233 7.38 -5.61 17.64
N ILE A 234 6.75 -4.89 16.68
CA ILE A 234 5.30 -4.64 16.67
C ILE A 234 4.55 -5.97 16.69
N PHE A 235 5.05 -6.93 15.91
CA PHE A 235 4.52 -8.27 15.82
C PHE A 235 5.38 -9.32 16.55
N THR A 236 6.44 -8.91 17.24
CA THR A 236 7.32 -9.84 17.99
C THR A 236 6.52 -10.57 19.06
N GLY A 237 6.53 -11.89 18.95
CA GLY A 237 5.80 -12.77 19.89
C GLY A 237 4.34 -13.00 19.49
N LEU A 238 3.87 -12.56 18.31
CA LEU A 238 2.66 -13.07 17.68
C LEU A 238 3.02 -14.38 16.94
N ASN A 239 3.02 -15.52 17.65
CA ASN A 239 3.34 -16.83 17.06
C ASN A 239 2.26 -17.33 16.09
N ASN A 240 1.14 -16.63 15.98
CA ASN A 240 -0.04 -16.92 15.20
C ASN A 240 -0.28 -15.88 14.09
N PHE A 241 0.78 -15.24 13.64
CA PHE A 241 0.77 -14.15 12.67
C PHE A 241 1.28 -14.65 11.31
N GLU A 242 0.43 -14.58 10.31
CA GLU A 242 0.75 -14.91 8.93
C GLU A 242 0.87 -13.65 8.09
N VAL A 243 1.93 -13.55 7.32
CA VAL A 243 2.13 -12.45 6.38
C VAL A 243 2.02 -12.99 4.96
N VAL A 244 1.13 -12.38 4.20
CA VAL A 244 0.90 -12.69 2.79
C VAL A 244 1.36 -11.50 1.95
N SER A 245 2.50 -11.65 1.30
CA SER A 245 3.15 -10.63 0.47
C SER A 245 2.82 -10.79 -1.02
N ILE A 246 3.36 -9.92 -1.84
CA ILE A 246 3.30 -10.05 -3.31
C ILE A 246 4.10 -11.25 -3.85
N MET A 247 4.92 -11.91 -3.01
CA MET A 247 5.68 -13.09 -3.39
C MET A 247 4.87 -14.39 -3.25
N ASP A 248 3.81 -14.37 -2.45
CA ASP A 248 3.02 -15.55 -2.10
C ASP A 248 1.95 -15.84 -3.14
N SER A 249 1.76 -17.11 -3.47
CA SER A 249 0.74 -17.59 -4.42
C SER A 249 -0.67 -17.65 -3.81
N MET A 250 -0.77 -17.65 -2.47
CA MET A 250 -2.06 -17.49 -1.82
C MET A 250 -2.54 -16.05 -1.97
N TYR A 251 -3.82 -15.86 -2.30
CA TYR A 251 -4.47 -14.56 -2.46
C TYR A 251 -3.86 -13.69 -3.58
N ASP A 252 -3.17 -14.27 -4.56
CA ASP A 252 -2.51 -13.52 -5.64
C ASP A 252 -3.51 -12.87 -6.62
N GLU A 253 -4.72 -13.41 -6.77
CA GLU A 253 -5.81 -12.81 -7.56
C GLU A 253 -6.78 -11.95 -6.71
N CYS A 254 -6.65 -11.94 -5.39
CA CYS A 254 -7.60 -11.26 -4.50
C CYS A 254 -7.44 -9.73 -4.50
N PHE A 255 -6.29 -9.24 -4.93
CA PHE A 255 -5.95 -7.81 -4.99
C PHE A 255 -5.45 -7.45 -6.37
N GLY A 256 -5.88 -6.29 -6.89
CA GLY A 256 -5.60 -5.91 -8.26
C GLY A 256 -6.58 -6.54 -9.25
N PHE A 257 -6.36 -6.35 -10.55
CA PHE A 257 -7.19 -6.94 -11.61
C PHE A 257 -6.38 -7.93 -12.43
N THR A 258 -6.94 -9.11 -12.67
CA THR A 258 -6.39 -10.08 -13.63
C THR A 258 -6.68 -9.63 -15.06
N ASP A 259 -5.96 -10.19 -16.03
CA ASP A 259 -6.17 -9.90 -17.45
C ASP A 259 -7.61 -10.19 -17.91
N LYS A 260 -8.18 -11.30 -17.43
CA LYS A 260 -9.56 -11.67 -17.72
C LYS A 260 -10.55 -10.60 -17.21
N GLU A 261 -10.37 -10.12 -16.00
CA GLU A 261 -11.23 -9.09 -15.40
C GLU A 261 -11.11 -7.76 -16.15
N VAL A 262 -9.90 -7.41 -16.62
CA VAL A 262 -9.69 -6.22 -17.46
C VAL A 262 -10.42 -6.37 -18.81
N GLN A 263 -10.34 -7.52 -19.45
CA GLN A 263 -11.10 -7.76 -20.70
C GLN A 263 -12.61 -7.72 -20.47
N GLU A 264 -13.11 -8.23 -19.35
CA GLU A 264 -14.54 -8.20 -18.98
C GLU A 264 -15.05 -6.77 -18.76
N ILE A 265 -14.31 -5.91 -18.04
CA ILE A 265 -14.70 -4.50 -17.86
C ILE A 265 -14.68 -3.75 -19.18
N LEU A 266 -13.67 -3.95 -20.03
CA LEU A 266 -13.58 -3.32 -21.33
C LEU A 266 -14.74 -3.73 -22.26
N LYS A 267 -15.09 -5.00 -22.25
CA LYS A 267 -16.25 -5.51 -22.99
C LYS A 267 -17.55 -4.90 -22.50
N TYR A 268 -17.74 -4.79 -21.18
CA TYR A 268 -18.94 -4.24 -20.56
C TYR A 268 -19.18 -2.77 -20.98
N PHE A 269 -18.12 -1.97 -21.04
CA PHE A 269 -18.19 -0.55 -21.38
C PHE A 269 -17.97 -0.28 -22.88
N ASN A 270 -17.88 -1.31 -23.75
CA ASN A 270 -17.60 -1.21 -25.19
C ASN A 270 -16.26 -0.51 -25.49
N LEU A 271 -15.22 -0.80 -24.70
CA LEU A 271 -13.87 -0.21 -24.80
C LEU A 271 -12.81 -1.24 -25.21
N SER A 272 -13.19 -2.38 -25.79
CA SER A 272 -12.27 -3.49 -26.08
C SER A 272 -11.14 -3.12 -27.05
N GLU A 273 -11.33 -2.11 -27.90
CA GLU A 273 -10.31 -1.60 -28.82
C GLU A 273 -9.11 -0.95 -28.11
N HIS A 274 -9.28 -0.51 -26.85
CA HIS A 274 -8.23 0.11 -26.04
C HIS A 274 -7.44 -0.89 -25.17
N TYR A 275 -7.67 -2.20 -25.35
CA TYR A 275 -6.99 -3.22 -24.56
C TYR A 275 -5.46 -3.16 -24.69
N ALA A 276 -4.94 -2.92 -25.89
CA ALA A 276 -3.50 -2.82 -26.12
C ALA A 276 -2.88 -1.64 -25.35
N ASP A 277 -3.56 -0.49 -25.32
CA ASP A 277 -3.11 0.68 -24.57
C ASP A 277 -3.10 0.40 -23.06
N ILE A 278 -4.15 -0.24 -22.54
CA ILE A 278 -4.26 -0.59 -21.10
C ILE A 278 -3.16 -1.56 -20.71
N ARG A 279 -2.90 -2.56 -21.54
CA ARG A 279 -1.86 -3.55 -21.30
C ARG A 279 -0.47 -2.90 -21.29
N GLU A 280 -0.14 -2.05 -22.26
CA GLU A 280 1.15 -1.38 -22.32
C GLU A 280 1.40 -0.46 -21.11
N TRP A 281 0.35 0.23 -20.64
CA TRP A 281 0.49 1.29 -19.66
C TRP A 281 0.32 0.84 -18.22
N TYR A 282 -0.53 -0.17 -17.92
CA TYR A 282 -0.99 -0.47 -16.58
C TYR A 282 -0.87 -1.93 -16.15
N ASP A 283 -0.42 -2.82 -17.07
CA ASP A 283 -0.10 -4.21 -16.77
C ASP A 283 1.30 -4.34 -16.14
N GLY A 284 1.73 -5.59 -15.89
CA GLY A 284 3.11 -5.96 -15.60
C GLY A 284 3.45 -6.11 -14.13
N TYR A 285 2.49 -5.96 -13.21
CA TYR A 285 2.69 -6.42 -11.84
C TYR A 285 2.53 -7.94 -11.78
N HIS A 286 3.37 -8.58 -10.97
CA HIS A 286 3.32 -10.03 -10.79
C HIS A 286 3.20 -10.37 -9.31
N PHE A 287 2.03 -10.87 -8.89
CA PHE A 287 1.78 -11.33 -7.53
C PHE A 287 1.71 -12.84 -7.52
N GLY A 288 2.49 -13.49 -6.63
CA GLY A 288 2.56 -14.94 -6.59
C GLY A 288 2.88 -15.56 -7.95
N ASN A 289 1.86 -16.10 -8.62
CA ASN A 289 1.94 -16.69 -9.95
C ASN A 289 1.08 -15.96 -11.00
N THR A 290 0.48 -14.82 -10.65
CA THR A 290 -0.53 -14.14 -11.47
C THR A 290 -0.08 -12.75 -11.91
N ASP A 291 -0.31 -12.43 -13.19
CA ASP A 291 -0.12 -11.08 -13.72
C ASP A 291 -1.31 -10.21 -13.36
N ILE A 292 -1.01 -9.02 -12.84
CA ILE A 292 -1.99 -8.15 -12.19
C ILE A 292 -1.85 -6.71 -12.70
N TYR A 293 -2.98 -6.09 -13.03
CA TYR A 293 -3.09 -4.67 -13.35
C TYR A 293 -3.42 -3.85 -12.09
N CYS A 294 -2.97 -2.60 -12.07
CA CYS A 294 -3.38 -1.66 -11.03
C CYS A 294 -4.84 -1.21 -11.25
N PRO A 295 -5.78 -1.50 -10.34
CA PRO A 295 -7.20 -1.17 -10.50
C PRO A 295 -7.49 0.31 -10.71
N TRP A 296 -6.76 1.16 -9.99
CA TRP A 296 -6.92 2.60 -10.06
C TRP A 296 -6.70 3.14 -11.48
N ASP A 297 -5.65 2.68 -12.14
CA ASP A 297 -5.24 3.16 -13.43
C ASP A 297 -6.21 2.69 -14.51
N VAL A 298 -6.57 1.41 -14.48
CA VAL A 298 -7.55 0.82 -15.40
C VAL A 298 -8.90 1.54 -15.30
N ILE A 299 -9.44 1.72 -14.08
CA ILE A 299 -10.74 2.37 -13.88
C ILE A 299 -10.70 3.85 -14.29
N ARG A 300 -9.60 4.55 -13.97
CA ARG A 300 -9.40 5.96 -14.35
C ARG A 300 -9.35 6.14 -15.86
N TYR A 301 -8.61 5.28 -16.56
CA TYR A 301 -8.52 5.36 -18.03
C TYR A 301 -9.85 4.98 -18.69
N CYS A 302 -10.50 3.91 -18.25
CA CYS A 302 -11.84 3.56 -18.72
C CYS A 302 -12.84 4.71 -18.54
N LYS A 303 -12.78 5.43 -17.41
CA LYS A 303 -13.63 6.62 -17.19
C LYS A 303 -13.32 7.74 -18.17
N SER A 304 -12.05 7.98 -18.46
CA SER A 304 -11.63 8.97 -19.46
C SER A 304 -12.14 8.61 -20.85
N LEU A 305 -12.04 7.34 -21.23
CA LEU A 305 -12.53 6.82 -22.52
C LEU A 305 -14.07 6.89 -22.64
N CYS A 306 -14.80 6.65 -21.57
CA CYS A 306 -16.27 6.84 -21.56
C CYS A 306 -16.68 8.30 -21.81
N ALA A 307 -15.85 9.26 -21.41
CA ALA A 307 -16.07 10.69 -21.61
C ALA A 307 -15.57 11.17 -22.99
N ASP A 308 -14.44 10.65 -23.42
CA ASP A 308 -13.79 10.95 -24.71
C ASP A 308 -13.13 9.68 -25.27
N PRO A 309 -13.72 9.05 -26.30
CA PRO A 309 -13.16 7.82 -26.90
C PRO A 309 -11.75 8.00 -27.49
N THR A 310 -11.30 9.23 -27.70
CA THR A 310 -9.95 9.52 -28.20
C THR A 310 -8.93 9.79 -27.10
N ALA A 311 -9.33 9.70 -25.82
CA ALA A 311 -8.47 9.94 -24.69
C ALA A 311 -7.24 9.04 -24.72
N LYS A 312 -6.08 9.59 -24.36
CA LYS A 312 -4.82 8.85 -24.28
C LYS A 312 -4.56 8.40 -22.85
N PRO A 313 -3.86 7.27 -22.67
CA PRO A 313 -3.38 6.85 -21.35
C PRO A 313 -2.54 7.95 -20.67
N GLN A 314 -2.60 8.01 -19.35
CA GLN A 314 -1.91 9.02 -18.53
C GLN A 314 -1.32 8.37 -17.28
N ASP A 315 -0.42 9.10 -16.62
CA ASP A 315 0.16 8.72 -15.35
C ASP A 315 -0.85 9.02 -14.21
N PHE A 316 -1.65 8.03 -13.80
CA PHE A 316 -2.65 8.18 -12.75
C PHE A 316 -2.12 7.81 -11.35
N TRP A 317 -1.34 6.75 -11.27
CA TRP A 317 -0.78 6.25 -10.00
C TRP A 317 0.30 7.18 -9.47
N SER A 318 1.21 7.61 -10.34
CA SER A 318 2.38 8.42 -9.99
C SER A 318 2.02 9.81 -9.48
N ASN A 319 0.91 10.39 -9.95
CA ASN A 319 0.47 11.73 -9.53
C ASN A 319 -0.19 11.75 -8.14
N SER A 320 -0.32 10.63 -7.49
CA SER A 320 -1.14 10.45 -6.31
C SER A 320 -0.39 9.95 -5.07
N SER A 321 0.84 9.51 -5.22
CA SER A 321 1.71 9.07 -4.13
C SER A 321 2.90 10.03 -4.00
N GLY A 322 3.34 10.27 -2.75
CA GLY A 322 4.59 10.99 -2.52
C GLY A 322 5.75 10.16 -3.08
N ASN A 323 6.31 10.57 -4.21
CA ASN A 323 7.43 9.89 -4.88
C ASN A 323 8.78 10.19 -4.21
N ALA A 324 8.77 10.58 -2.93
CA ALA A 324 9.95 10.90 -2.15
C ALA A 324 10.92 9.71 -2.06
N LEU A 325 10.37 8.48 -2.02
CA LEU A 325 11.18 7.25 -1.98
C LEU A 325 12.06 7.10 -3.23
N VAL A 326 11.48 7.26 -4.42
CA VAL A 326 12.24 7.17 -5.68
C VAL A 326 13.28 8.29 -5.76
N ARG A 327 12.94 9.49 -5.28
CA ARG A 327 13.89 10.60 -5.23
C ARG A 327 15.07 10.29 -4.28
N SER A 328 14.79 9.85 -3.04
CA SER A 328 15.82 9.44 -2.08
C SER A 328 16.71 8.33 -2.63
N PHE A 329 16.13 7.38 -3.38
CA PHE A 329 16.87 6.31 -4.03
C PHE A 329 17.83 6.84 -5.10
N ILE A 330 17.37 7.75 -5.98
CA ILE A 330 18.20 8.35 -7.04
C ILE A 330 19.33 9.20 -6.42
N ASP A 331 19.04 9.96 -5.36
CA ASP A 331 20.02 10.81 -4.67
C ASP A 331 21.16 9.99 -4.01
N LYS A 332 20.88 8.74 -3.59
CA LYS A 332 21.85 7.82 -2.96
C LYS A 332 22.52 6.87 -3.94
N ALA A 333 22.11 6.88 -5.22
CA ALA A 333 22.61 5.95 -6.22
C ALA A 333 24.09 6.17 -6.54
N ASP A 334 24.91 5.13 -6.34
CA ASP A 334 26.26 5.05 -6.82
C ASP A 334 26.31 4.73 -8.34
N VAL A 335 27.52 4.62 -8.90
CA VAL A 335 27.71 4.35 -10.33
C VAL A 335 27.03 3.03 -10.76
N GLN A 336 27.19 1.98 -9.96
CA GLN A 336 26.59 0.67 -10.26
C GLN A 336 25.05 0.77 -10.23
N THR A 337 24.49 1.43 -9.22
CA THR A 337 23.04 1.60 -9.06
C THR A 337 22.47 2.44 -10.20
N LYS A 338 23.20 3.45 -10.70
CA LYS A 338 22.79 4.24 -11.87
C LYS A 338 22.72 3.38 -13.13
N ASP A 339 23.74 2.54 -13.39
CA ASP A 339 23.74 1.58 -14.51
C ASP A 339 22.54 0.61 -14.42
N GLU A 340 22.25 0.10 -13.22
CA GLU A 340 21.11 -0.77 -12.97
C GLU A 340 19.75 -0.07 -13.24
N ILE A 341 19.62 1.19 -12.84
CA ILE A 341 18.42 2.00 -13.15
C ILE A 341 18.26 2.17 -14.67
N GLU A 342 19.34 2.42 -15.39
CA GLU A 342 19.31 2.57 -16.85
C GLU A 342 18.90 1.28 -17.55
N ARG A 343 19.44 0.15 -17.13
CA ARG A 343 19.04 -1.17 -17.63
C ARG A 343 17.54 -1.42 -17.39
N LEU A 344 17.02 -1.08 -16.21
CA LEU A 344 15.60 -1.15 -15.92
C LEU A 344 14.76 -0.26 -16.84
N ILE A 345 15.21 0.98 -17.11
CA ILE A 345 14.53 1.90 -18.03
C ILE A 345 14.61 1.38 -19.47
N ALA A 346 15.70 0.70 -19.86
CA ALA A 346 15.82 0.03 -21.16
C ALA A 346 14.87 -1.16 -21.31
N GLY A 347 14.25 -1.64 -20.21
CA GLY A 347 13.34 -2.78 -20.19
C GLY A 347 14.02 -4.10 -19.84
N GLU A 348 15.25 -4.04 -19.33
CA GLU A 348 15.96 -5.20 -18.80
C GLU A 348 15.54 -5.49 -17.37
N TYR A 349 15.97 -6.64 -16.82
CA TYR A 349 15.87 -6.95 -15.42
C TYR A 349 17.24 -6.86 -14.72
N ILE A 350 17.17 -6.68 -13.40
CA ILE A 350 18.33 -6.80 -12.50
C ILE A 350 18.05 -7.89 -11.47
N GLU A 351 19.10 -8.47 -10.90
CA GLU A 351 18.98 -9.52 -9.88
C GLU A 351 19.37 -8.98 -8.51
N LYS A 352 18.45 -9.05 -7.53
CA LYS A 352 18.65 -8.51 -6.19
C LYS A 352 18.22 -9.49 -5.11
N GLU A 353 18.93 -9.48 -4.02
CA GLU A 353 18.45 -10.04 -2.76
C GLU A 353 17.38 -9.12 -2.18
N ILE A 354 16.18 -9.64 -1.88
CA ILE A 354 15.05 -8.87 -1.39
C ILE A 354 14.78 -9.22 0.06
N SER A 355 14.94 -8.22 0.93
CA SER A 355 14.50 -8.31 2.31
C SER A 355 13.04 -7.85 2.40
N GLN A 356 12.15 -8.77 2.76
CA GLN A 356 10.74 -8.44 3.02
C GLN A 356 10.54 -7.87 4.42
N GLU A 357 11.54 -7.96 5.29
CA GLU A 357 11.49 -7.58 6.70
C GLU A 357 12.41 -6.40 6.94
N LEU A 358 11.93 -5.19 6.69
CA LEU A 358 12.67 -3.97 6.92
C LEU A 358 11.94 -3.07 7.92
N THR A 359 12.70 -2.42 8.79
CA THR A 359 12.20 -1.32 9.62
C THR A 359 12.38 0.00 8.88
N TYR A 360 11.64 1.04 9.26
CA TYR A 360 11.85 2.38 8.69
C TYR A 360 13.27 2.89 8.97
N ASP A 361 13.85 2.58 10.13
CA ASP A 361 15.24 2.92 10.46
C ASP A 361 16.28 2.22 9.58
N GLU A 362 15.91 1.12 8.92
CA GLU A 362 16.80 0.37 8.03
C GLU A 362 16.65 0.75 6.56
N ILE A 363 15.51 1.32 6.15
CA ILE A 363 15.22 1.63 4.74
C ILE A 363 16.34 2.46 4.12
N ASP A 364 16.78 3.48 4.83
CA ASP A 364 17.77 4.44 4.33
C ASP A 364 19.23 4.05 4.58
N LYS A 365 19.50 2.90 5.23
CA LYS A 365 20.87 2.48 5.61
C LYS A 365 21.67 1.84 4.47
N SER A 366 20.99 1.31 3.45
CA SER A 366 21.69 0.69 2.31
C SER A 366 20.87 0.78 1.02
N ILE A 367 21.56 0.77 -0.11
CA ILE A 367 20.92 0.66 -1.44
C ILE A 367 20.14 -0.66 -1.57
N ALA A 368 20.61 -1.75 -0.97
CA ALA A 368 19.91 -3.04 -1.00
C ALA A 368 18.53 -2.96 -0.34
N ASN A 369 18.42 -2.23 0.77
CA ASN A 369 17.12 -2.00 1.43
C ASN A 369 16.19 -1.15 0.56
N LEU A 370 16.71 -0.13 -0.10
CA LEU A 370 15.92 0.70 -1.02
C LEU A 370 15.37 -0.11 -2.21
N TRP A 371 16.14 -1.04 -2.79
CA TRP A 371 15.64 -1.97 -3.81
C TRP A 371 14.46 -2.80 -3.28
N SER A 372 14.57 -3.31 -2.06
CA SER A 372 13.51 -4.10 -1.41
C SER A 372 12.24 -3.27 -1.21
N VAL A 373 12.37 -2.00 -0.82
CA VAL A 373 11.22 -1.12 -0.62
C VAL A 373 10.59 -0.71 -1.95
N LEU A 374 11.38 -0.42 -2.99
CA LEU A 374 10.85 -0.14 -4.34
C LEU A 374 10.04 -1.32 -4.88
N PHE A 375 10.48 -2.55 -4.61
CA PHE A 375 9.75 -3.75 -5.00
C PHE A 375 8.44 -3.91 -4.21
N THR A 376 8.48 -3.86 -2.89
CA THR A 376 7.30 -4.09 -2.03
C THR A 376 6.24 -2.99 -2.17
N THR A 377 6.65 -1.76 -2.50
CA THR A 377 5.74 -0.63 -2.72
C THR A 377 5.23 -0.49 -4.16
N GLY A 378 5.69 -1.35 -5.09
CA GLY A 378 5.16 -1.44 -6.45
C GLY A 378 5.85 -0.55 -7.49
N TYR A 379 7.02 0.00 -7.20
CA TYR A 379 7.84 0.65 -8.22
C TYR A 379 8.59 -0.36 -9.10
N LEU A 380 8.81 -1.56 -8.57
CA LEU A 380 9.38 -2.68 -9.29
C LEU A 380 8.47 -3.90 -9.16
N THR A 381 8.62 -4.85 -10.06
CA THR A 381 7.89 -6.12 -10.07
C THR A 381 8.85 -7.30 -10.23
N LYS A 382 8.39 -8.49 -9.84
CA LYS A 382 9.12 -9.74 -9.98
C LYS A 382 8.92 -10.33 -11.39
N GLN A 383 10.00 -10.68 -12.09
CA GLN A 383 9.95 -11.49 -13.31
C GLN A 383 10.37 -12.95 -13.12
N GLY A 384 10.88 -13.29 -11.95
CA GLY A 384 11.34 -14.62 -11.62
C GLY A 384 12.25 -14.61 -10.41
N VAL A 385 12.71 -15.80 -10.03
CA VAL A 385 13.69 -16.02 -8.95
C VAL A 385 14.81 -16.85 -9.53
N THR A 386 16.06 -16.54 -9.18
CA THR A 386 17.23 -17.32 -9.58
C THR A 386 17.41 -18.55 -8.68
N ASP A 387 18.24 -19.51 -9.08
CA ASP A 387 18.49 -20.72 -8.30
C ASP A 387 19.13 -20.44 -6.92
N ASP A 388 19.82 -19.31 -6.78
CA ASP A 388 20.41 -18.84 -5.52
C ASP A 388 19.44 -17.94 -4.70
N GLY A 389 18.17 -17.81 -5.11
CA GLY A 389 17.12 -17.10 -4.37
C GLY A 389 17.05 -15.59 -4.60
N ARG A 390 17.86 -15.03 -5.52
CA ARG A 390 17.72 -13.61 -5.88
C ARG A 390 16.49 -13.39 -6.76
N VAL A 391 15.86 -12.24 -6.59
CA VAL A 391 14.67 -11.85 -7.36
C VAL A 391 15.09 -11.07 -8.60
N ARG A 392 14.57 -11.46 -9.76
CA ARG A 392 14.68 -10.68 -10.99
C ARG A 392 13.65 -9.58 -10.96
N LEU A 393 14.13 -8.34 -10.86
CA LEU A 393 13.31 -7.15 -10.78
C LEU A 393 13.28 -6.42 -12.12
N SER A 394 12.12 -5.92 -12.50
CA SER A 394 11.92 -5.03 -13.65
C SER A 394 10.96 -3.89 -13.30
N ILE A 395 10.92 -2.87 -14.13
CA ILE A 395 9.86 -1.85 -14.10
C ILE A 395 8.58 -2.49 -14.64
N PRO A 396 7.43 -2.41 -13.91
CA PRO A 396 6.24 -3.15 -14.30
C PRO A 396 5.65 -2.65 -15.63
N ASN A 397 5.57 -1.34 -15.85
CA ASN A 397 4.83 -0.78 -16.98
C ASN A 397 5.32 0.60 -17.39
N ARG A 398 4.67 1.15 -18.42
CA ARG A 398 5.05 2.43 -19.01
C ARG A 398 4.83 3.61 -18.05
N GLU A 399 3.80 3.59 -17.23
CA GLU A 399 3.56 4.65 -16.24
C GLU A 399 4.71 4.76 -15.24
N ILE A 400 5.13 3.64 -14.65
CA ILE A 400 6.24 3.62 -13.69
C ILE A 400 7.57 3.96 -14.39
N LYS A 401 7.78 3.52 -15.62
CA LYS A 401 8.94 3.93 -16.42
C LYS A 401 8.99 5.44 -16.60
N ASN A 402 7.88 6.08 -16.95
CA ASN A 402 7.77 7.53 -17.07
C ASN A 402 8.11 8.25 -15.76
N LEU A 403 7.66 7.68 -14.62
CA LEU A 403 7.98 8.21 -13.29
C LEU A 403 9.49 8.23 -13.03
N PHE A 404 10.20 7.11 -13.30
CA PHE A 404 11.66 7.05 -13.14
C PHE A 404 12.35 8.09 -14.03
N ILE A 405 11.99 8.17 -15.30
CA ILE A 405 12.54 9.15 -16.25
C ILE A 405 12.30 10.59 -15.77
N LYS A 406 11.09 10.89 -15.29
CA LYS A 406 10.74 12.21 -14.75
C LYS A 406 11.58 12.56 -13.53
N LYS A 407 11.73 11.63 -12.58
CA LYS A 407 12.51 11.86 -11.36
C LYS A 407 14.01 12.01 -11.62
N ILE A 408 14.54 11.29 -12.58
CA ILE A 408 15.93 11.47 -13.04
C ILE A 408 16.12 12.85 -13.68
N ARG A 409 15.18 13.31 -14.50
CA ARG A 409 15.23 14.66 -15.08
C ARG A 409 15.14 15.76 -14.02
N GLU A 410 14.27 15.61 -13.04
CA GLU A 410 14.17 16.54 -11.89
C GLU A 410 15.49 16.57 -11.13
N TRP A 411 16.05 15.41 -10.79
CA TRP A 411 17.35 15.31 -10.12
C TRP A 411 18.48 15.97 -10.91
N PHE A 412 18.55 15.71 -12.22
CA PHE A 412 19.54 16.36 -13.11
C PHE A 412 19.38 17.89 -13.14
N SER A 413 18.16 18.38 -13.27
CA SER A 413 17.86 19.82 -13.28
C SER A 413 18.27 20.50 -11.97
N ASP A 414 17.96 19.87 -10.82
CA ASP A 414 18.31 20.40 -9.50
C ASP A 414 19.84 20.38 -9.27
N THR A 415 20.52 19.34 -9.72
CA THR A 415 21.98 19.22 -9.62
C THR A 415 22.65 20.28 -10.46
N THR A 416 22.19 20.53 -11.67
CA THR A 416 22.73 21.58 -12.55
C THR A 416 22.41 22.98 -12.03
N ALA A 417 21.23 23.21 -11.45
CA ALA A 417 20.87 24.52 -10.89
C ALA A 417 21.65 24.85 -9.61
N ASN A 418 22.02 23.84 -8.82
CA ASN A 418 22.78 24.03 -7.57
C ASN A 418 24.31 24.12 -7.79
N ASP A 419 24.79 23.84 -9.00
CA ASP A 419 26.21 23.78 -9.32
C ASP A 419 26.81 25.13 -9.79
N GLY A 420 26.25 26.25 -9.31
CA GLY A 420 26.70 27.60 -9.66
C GLY A 420 28.19 27.85 -9.43
N LYS A 421 28.82 27.22 -8.42
CA LYS A 421 30.25 27.34 -8.15
C LYS A 421 31.11 26.57 -9.17
N THR A 422 30.71 25.37 -9.53
CA THR A 422 31.43 24.54 -10.50
C THR A 422 31.30 25.16 -11.89
N LEU A 423 30.11 25.65 -12.24
CA LEU A 423 29.88 26.41 -13.48
C LEU A 423 30.73 27.69 -13.54
N GLU A 424 30.82 28.45 -12.44
CA GLU A 424 31.67 29.64 -12.34
C GLU A 424 33.16 29.29 -12.48
N GLN A 425 33.61 28.20 -11.83
CA GLN A 425 34.99 27.72 -11.97
C GLN A 425 35.27 27.25 -13.40
N PHE A 426 34.31 26.57 -14.05
CA PHE A 426 34.44 26.16 -15.44
C PHE A 426 34.52 27.36 -16.38
N CYS A 427 33.64 28.34 -16.21
CA CYS A 427 33.68 29.60 -16.97
C CYS A 427 35.00 30.36 -16.78
N ASN A 428 35.51 30.41 -15.56
CA ASN A 428 36.80 31.07 -15.27
C ASN A 428 37.96 30.31 -15.92
N ALA A 429 37.98 28.96 -15.83
CA ALA A 429 38.98 28.14 -16.52
C ALA A 429 38.95 28.37 -18.05
N PHE A 430 37.77 28.58 -18.63
CA PHE A 430 37.63 28.93 -20.05
C PHE A 430 38.23 30.30 -20.38
N LEU A 431 37.97 31.30 -19.53
CA LEU A 431 38.55 32.63 -19.69
C LEU A 431 40.06 32.65 -19.51
N ASP A 432 40.59 31.83 -18.62
CA ASP A 432 42.01 31.71 -18.32
C ASP A 432 42.73 30.77 -19.31
N LYS A 433 42.01 30.15 -20.23
CA LYS A 433 42.50 29.13 -21.20
C LYS A 433 43.21 27.95 -20.52
N ASP A 434 42.79 27.62 -19.33
CA ASP A 434 43.30 26.46 -18.56
C ASP A 434 42.64 25.16 -19.03
N THR A 435 43.24 24.54 -20.03
CA THR A 435 42.70 23.34 -20.68
C THR A 435 42.66 22.14 -19.78
N GLU A 436 43.60 21.98 -18.87
CA GLU A 436 43.62 20.86 -17.90
C GLU A 436 42.45 20.97 -16.92
N LYS A 437 42.20 22.17 -16.41
CA LYS A 437 41.09 22.42 -15.48
C LYS A 437 39.73 22.34 -16.16
N ILE A 438 39.63 22.76 -17.42
CA ILE A 438 38.42 22.58 -18.25
C ILE A 438 38.13 21.07 -18.42
N GLU A 439 39.13 20.27 -18.81
CA GLU A 439 38.99 18.83 -19.00
C GLU A 439 38.59 18.14 -17.69
N GLN A 440 39.23 18.48 -16.58
CA GLN A 440 38.91 17.95 -15.27
C GLN A 440 37.47 18.31 -14.86
N LEU A 441 37.09 19.58 -14.85
CA LEU A 441 35.78 20.04 -14.41
C LEU A 441 34.66 19.50 -15.31
N PHE A 442 34.91 19.43 -16.60
CA PHE A 442 33.95 18.89 -17.58
C PHE A 442 33.88 17.37 -17.48
N GLY A 443 34.98 16.69 -17.28
CA GLY A 443 35.04 15.26 -17.02
C GLY A 443 34.30 14.88 -15.73
N ASP A 444 34.54 15.60 -14.64
CA ASP A 444 33.85 15.41 -13.36
C ASP A 444 32.36 15.70 -13.49
N TYR A 445 31.96 16.73 -14.22
CA TYR A 445 30.58 17.07 -14.52
C TYR A 445 29.89 15.96 -15.33
N LEU A 446 30.51 15.50 -16.41
CA LEU A 446 29.99 14.40 -17.23
C LEU A 446 29.89 13.10 -16.42
N TRP A 447 30.92 12.79 -15.62
CA TRP A 447 30.95 11.59 -14.78
C TRP A 447 29.88 11.57 -13.70
N ASN A 448 29.58 12.72 -13.11
CA ASN A 448 28.60 12.85 -12.05
C ASN A 448 27.17 13.08 -12.55
N THR A 449 26.97 13.58 -13.77
CA THR A 449 25.67 14.01 -14.29
C THR A 449 25.16 13.21 -15.47
N ILE A 450 26.04 12.60 -16.27
CA ILE A 450 25.69 11.83 -17.46
C ILE A 450 26.06 10.38 -17.22
N SER A 451 25.13 9.48 -17.49
CA SER A 451 25.37 8.07 -17.39
C SER A 451 26.34 7.58 -18.46
N LEU A 452 27.10 6.54 -18.16
CA LEU A 452 28.06 5.90 -19.06
C LEU A 452 27.41 5.43 -20.38
N SER A 453 26.14 5.05 -20.37
CA SER A 453 25.41 4.63 -21.57
C SER A 453 25.15 5.79 -22.55
N LEU A 454 24.94 6.99 -22.05
CA LEU A 454 24.80 8.19 -22.89
C LEU A 454 26.13 8.63 -23.51
N ILE A 455 27.26 8.38 -22.85
CA ILE A 455 28.59 8.62 -23.41
C ILE A 455 28.86 7.68 -24.59
N HIS A 456 28.43 6.43 -24.51
CA HIS A 456 28.56 5.47 -25.62
C HIS A 456 27.66 5.77 -26.84
N ILE A 457 26.55 6.46 -26.65
CA ILE A 457 25.67 6.89 -27.73
C ILE A 457 26.29 8.07 -28.53
N SER A 458 27.19 8.83 -27.94
CA SER A 458 27.83 9.98 -28.55
C SER A 458 29.17 9.68 -29.27
N GLU A 459 29.69 8.46 -29.20
CA GLU A 459 30.83 8.06 -30.03
C GLU A 459 30.37 7.80 -31.46
N PRO A 460 30.75 8.65 -32.41
CA PRO A 460 30.53 8.31 -33.83
C PRO A 460 31.38 7.09 -34.15
N THR A 461 30.74 6.04 -34.61
CA THR A 461 31.39 4.86 -35.19
C THR A 461 32.55 5.27 -36.11
N ARG A 462 33.76 5.36 -35.57
CA ARG A 462 34.98 5.28 -36.37
C ARG A 462 35.18 3.82 -36.75
N HIS A 463 34.35 3.36 -37.69
CA HIS A 463 34.72 2.21 -38.50
C HIS A 463 35.42 2.70 -39.75
N LEU A 464 36.72 2.46 -39.76
CA LEU A 464 37.52 1.91 -40.86
C LEU A 464 37.73 2.75 -42.14
N ARG A 465 38.95 3.13 -42.28
CA ARG A 465 39.69 2.62 -43.48
C ARG A 465 41.15 2.33 -43.12
#